data_b297b6c4d4942be85f8c53bbb0565647
#
_entry.id   b297b6c4d4942be85f8c53bbb0565647
#
_cell.length_a   1.000
_cell.length_b   1.000
_cell.length_c   1.000
_cell.angle_alpha   90.00
_cell.angle_beta   90.00
_cell.angle_gamma   90.00
#
_symmetry.space_group_name_H-M   'P 1'
#
loop_
_entity.id
_entity.type
_entity.pdbx_description
1 polymer ?
#
loop_
_entity_poly.entity_id
_entity_poly.type
_entity_poly.pdbx_seq_one_letter_code
_entity_poly.pdbx_strand_id
1 'polypeptide(L)'
;MKKTSFGKPLLALVVCCLFCIGSLWCQSDQRFFDDAPRRSENVRLTILNPTKGNIETLVELRKQSLISIQDLIVIGLFHEKQVEDREVARSYEEAAKFAEENRHDWIKFHRLREGLDLKTLFQKNVLSDELLKIFLYSDGLLLFGGADIPPSVYQEKTNLLTGITTPLRSYLDTMVVFHLLGGRQDEDFNSYCESYPEFPILGLCLGCQSLNVGTGGTLFQDIPSEIYGKVYFEDVIAMTKENWHVNPFSKLYPREFRYSNMHRIKLSKNGKFVKDWGFKMDDKPFIYSSHHQAIRKLGKGIRIIATSLDGKVVEAIEHETYPNVLGVQFHPEARSLWDANNKSRLTPGDKEEINLLSILKKNPPSLAFHKKLWSWFTQKLKASHKHRMKDKPL
;
A
#
# COMPACT_ATOMS: atom_id res chain seq x y z
N MET A 1 19.42 64.24 42.48
CA MET A 1 19.04 62.85 42.52
C MET A 1 18.14 62.55 41.34
N LYS A 2 18.65 61.95 40.24
CA LYS A 2 17.89 61.66 39.02
C LYS A 2 17.68 60.16 38.99
N LYS A 3 16.44 59.73 38.99
CA LYS A 3 16.04 58.30 38.69
C LYS A 3 16.00 58.12 37.18
N THR A 4 16.82 57.28 36.68
CA THR A 4 16.73 56.77 35.29
C THR A 4 15.98 55.43 35.25
N SER A 5 14.83 55.44 34.61
CA SER A 5 14.07 54.25 34.27
C SER A 5 14.66 53.65 33.01
N PHE A 6 15.08 52.38 33.04
CA PHE A 6 15.38 51.61 31.85
C PHE A 6 14.20 50.71 31.53
N GLY A 7 13.68 50.91 30.34
CA GLY A 7 12.51 50.22 29.81
C GLY A 7 12.79 48.79 29.36
N LYS A 8 11.81 47.94 29.56
CA LYS A 8 11.63 46.71 28.80
C LYS A 8 11.09 47.05 27.41
N PRO A 9 11.68 46.53 26.34
CA PRO A 9 10.98 45.55 25.56
C PRO A 9 11.99 44.66 24.78
N LEU A 10 12.20 43.42 25.18
CA LEU A 10 12.91 42.46 24.36
C LEU A 10 12.34 41.04 24.51
N LEU A 11 11.09 40.92 24.96
CA LEU A 11 10.46 39.60 25.15
C LEU A 11 9.30 39.31 24.19
N ALA A 12 8.95 40.23 23.31
CA ALA A 12 7.82 40.09 22.41
C ALA A 12 8.18 39.57 21.00
N LEU A 13 9.48 39.54 20.65
CA LEU A 13 9.90 39.16 19.28
C LEU A 13 10.29 37.68 19.10
N VAL A 14 10.48 36.93 20.20
CA VAL A 14 10.89 35.50 20.12
C VAL A 14 9.69 34.55 20.12
N VAL A 15 8.52 34.98 20.55
CA VAL A 15 7.31 34.15 20.60
C VAL A 15 6.59 34.09 19.26
N CYS A 16 6.75 35.06 18.36
CA CYS A 16 6.15 35.04 17.02
C CYS A 16 6.84 34.13 16.02
N CYS A 17 8.13 33.78 16.20
CA CYS A 17 8.85 32.93 15.25
C CYS A 17 8.67 31.43 15.49
N LEU A 18 8.16 31.01 16.65
CA LEU A 18 7.89 29.59 16.95
C LEU A 18 6.50 29.10 16.51
N PHE A 19 5.59 30.00 16.16
CA PHE A 19 4.27 29.66 15.61
C PHE A 19 4.21 29.63 14.08
N CYS A 20 5.26 30.10 13.38
CA CYS A 20 5.28 30.13 11.91
C CYS A 20 5.88 28.88 11.24
N ILE A 21 6.43 27.92 11.98
CA ILE A 21 7.01 26.68 11.40
C ILE A 21 5.95 25.58 11.23
N GLY A 22 4.79 25.70 11.88
CA GLY A 22 3.68 24.74 11.75
C GLY A 22 2.71 25.00 10.60
N SER A 23 2.94 26.02 9.75
CA SER A 23 1.89 26.51 8.84
C SER A 23 2.17 26.40 7.34
N LEU A 24 3.33 25.91 6.90
CA LEU A 24 3.61 25.78 5.47
C LEU A 24 2.78 24.66 4.79
N TRP A 25 2.41 23.63 5.53
CA TRP A 25 1.51 22.57 5.05
C TRP A 25 0.03 22.98 5.05
N CYS A 26 -0.33 23.97 5.89
CA CYS A 26 -1.70 24.48 5.99
C CYS A 26 -2.04 25.53 4.92
N GLN A 27 -1.07 26.04 4.15
CA GLN A 27 -1.28 27.16 3.23
C GLN A 27 -1.38 26.80 1.75
N SER A 28 -0.93 25.63 1.29
CA SER A 28 -1.30 25.14 -0.03
C SER A 28 -2.50 24.20 0.13
N ASP A 29 -3.63 24.61 -0.39
CA ASP A 29 -4.82 23.75 -0.47
C ASP A 29 -4.50 22.61 -1.42
N GLN A 30 -3.94 21.51 -0.87
CA GLN A 30 -3.53 20.33 -1.63
C GLN A 30 -4.78 19.55 -2.06
N ARG A 31 -5.47 20.08 -3.04
CA ARG A 31 -6.75 19.61 -3.55
C ARG A 31 -6.69 19.42 -5.07
N PHE A 32 -5.73 18.58 -5.52
CA PHE A 32 -5.45 18.37 -6.94
C PHE A 32 -6.70 18.14 -7.81
N PHE A 33 -7.67 17.35 -7.34
CA PHE A 33 -8.85 17.01 -8.13
C PHE A 33 -9.89 18.12 -8.20
N ASP A 34 -9.77 19.21 -7.43
CA ASP A 34 -10.75 20.30 -7.50
C ASP A 34 -10.67 21.03 -8.84
N ASP A 35 -9.45 21.36 -9.28
CA ASP A 35 -9.17 22.11 -10.48
C ASP A 35 -8.74 21.23 -11.67
N ALA A 36 -8.48 19.94 -11.43
CA ALA A 36 -8.01 19.06 -12.49
C ALA A 36 -9.11 18.82 -13.53
N PRO A 37 -8.83 18.98 -14.85
CA PRO A 37 -9.79 18.60 -15.87
C PRO A 37 -9.96 17.07 -15.89
N ARG A 38 -11.16 16.57 -16.18
CA ARG A 38 -11.41 15.12 -16.32
C ARG A 38 -10.51 14.52 -17.40
N ARG A 39 -10.39 15.17 -18.55
CA ARG A 39 -9.48 14.78 -19.64
C ARG A 39 -8.15 15.49 -19.48
N SER A 40 -7.07 14.74 -19.59
CA SER A 40 -5.69 15.21 -19.50
C SER A 40 -4.80 14.24 -20.24
N GLU A 41 -3.76 14.69 -20.89
CA GLU A 41 -2.79 13.84 -21.56
C GLU A 41 -1.98 12.98 -20.58
N ASN A 42 -1.93 13.39 -19.31
CA ASN A 42 -1.21 12.66 -18.28
C ASN A 42 -1.99 11.43 -17.79
N VAL A 43 -1.30 10.32 -17.67
CA VAL A 43 -1.79 9.14 -16.93
C VAL A 43 -1.80 9.45 -15.43
N ARG A 44 -2.91 9.26 -14.76
CA ARG A 44 -3.10 9.60 -13.34
C ARG A 44 -3.20 8.35 -12.48
N LEU A 45 -2.18 8.11 -11.69
CA LEU A 45 -2.15 7.06 -10.68
C LEU A 45 -2.48 7.66 -9.31
N THR A 46 -3.60 7.26 -8.73
CA THR A 46 -3.90 7.58 -7.32
C THR A 46 -3.24 6.56 -6.40
N ILE A 47 -2.59 7.05 -5.36
CA ILE A 47 -2.08 6.22 -4.26
C ILE A 47 -2.72 6.66 -2.96
N LEU A 48 -2.95 5.73 -2.03
CA LEU A 48 -3.40 6.08 -0.69
C LEU A 48 -2.22 6.23 0.26
N ASN A 49 -2.39 7.13 1.24
CA ASN A 49 -1.40 7.33 2.31
C ASN A 49 0.01 7.66 1.77
N PRO A 50 0.23 8.86 1.23
CA PRO A 50 1.45 9.27 0.56
C PRO A 50 2.60 9.57 1.55
N THR A 51 3.02 8.55 2.32
CA THR A 51 4.18 8.68 3.20
C THR A 51 5.46 8.91 2.39
N LYS A 52 6.48 9.50 3.01
CA LYS A 52 7.79 9.67 2.37
C LYS A 52 8.31 8.35 1.77
N GLY A 53 8.22 7.24 2.50
CA GLY A 53 8.68 5.95 2.02
C GLY A 53 7.92 5.46 0.78
N ASN A 54 6.60 5.68 0.70
CA ASN A 54 5.80 5.35 -0.48
C ASN A 54 6.19 6.19 -1.70
N ILE A 55 6.43 7.48 -1.51
CA ILE A 55 6.87 8.38 -2.58
C ILE A 55 8.27 8.02 -3.08
N GLU A 56 9.23 7.80 -2.17
CA GLU A 56 10.58 7.35 -2.52
C GLU A 56 10.54 6.02 -3.29
N THR A 57 9.67 5.10 -2.88
CA THR A 57 9.48 3.81 -3.56
C THR A 57 8.99 4.01 -5.00
N LEU A 58 8.01 4.90 -5.24
CA LEU A 58 7.54 5.21 -6.59
C LEU A 58 8.62 5.84 -7.47
N VAL A 59 9.41 6.75 -6.91
CA VAL A 59 10.56 7.34 -7.61
C VAL A 59 11.55 6.25 -8.02
N GLU A 60 11.85 5.31 -7.12
CA GLU A 60 12.77 4.21 -7.43
C GLU A 60 12.18 3.23 -8.48
N LEU A 61 10.90 2.86 -8.39
CA LEU A 61 10.21 2.03 -9.38
C LEU A 61 10.25 2.66 -10.78
N ARG A 62 10.08 3.98 -10.86
CA ARG A 62 10.19 4.72 -12.12
C ARG A 62 11.64 4.74 -12.64
N LYS A 63 12.61 5.01 -11.77
CA LYS A 63 14.05 4.99 -12.09
C LYS A 63 14.50 3.62 -12.61
N GLN A 64 14.00 2.54 -12.03
CA GLN A 64 14.26 1.15 -12.45
C GLN A 64 13.44 0.75 -13.71
N SER A 65 12.67 1.67 -14.29
CA SER A 65 11.78 1.41 -15.44
C SER A 65 10.74 0.32 -15.20
N LEU A 66 10.40 0.05 -13.95
CA LEU A 66 9.33 -0.89 -13.57
C LEU A 66 7.96 -0.26 -13.79
N ILE A 67 7.82 1.04 -13.54
CA ILE A 67 6.68 1.86 -13.97
C ILE A 67 7.17 2.77 -15.11
N SER A 68 6.98 2.32 -16.36
CA SER A 68 7.45 3.00 -17.55
C SER A 68 6.31 3.77 -18.23
N ILE A 69 5.96 4.94 -17.67
CA ILE A 69 4.97 5.89 -18.19
C ILE A 69 5.62 7.26 -18.23
N GLN A 70 5.75 7.87 -19.43
CA GLN A 70 6.41 9.17 -19.60
C GLN A 70 5.60 10.27 -18.91
N ASP A 71 4.32 10.39 -19.25
CA ASP A 71 3.41 11.45 -18.80
C ASP A 71 2.59 10.96 -17.59
N LEU A 72 3.29 10.45 -16.57
CA LEU A 72 2.69 9.99 -15.32
C LEU A 72 2.54 11.14 -14.33
N ILE A 73 1.35 11.30 -13.76
CA ILE A 73 1.11 12.06 -12.54
C ILE A 73 0.66 11.08 -11.46
N VAL A 74 1.32 11.11 -10.31
CA VAL A 74 0.91 10.38 -9.10
C VAL A 74 0.21 11.34 -8.15
N ILE A 75 -0.97 10.96 -7.69
CA ILE A 75 -1.75 11.76 -6.73
C ILE A 75 -1.83 11.01 -5.40
N GLY A 76 -1.18 11.54 -4.38
CA GLY A 76 -1.25 11.04 -3.01
C GLY A 76 -2.53 11.48 -2.33
N LEU A 77 -3.44 10.54 -2.09
CA LEU A 77 -4.70 10.75 -1.40
C LEU A 77 -4.54 10.50 0.10
N PHE A 78 -4.94 11.43 0.92
CA PHE A 78 -4.94 11.32 2.39
C PHE A 78 -6.11 12.08 3.00
N HIS A 79 -6.45 11.78 4.24
CA HIS A 79 -7.54 12.44 4.96
C HIS A 79 -6.99 13.41 6.02
N GLU A 80 -7.66 14.56 6.22
CA GLU A 80 -7.23 15.60 7.18
C GLU A 80 -7.05 15.07 8.61
N LYS A 81 -7.91 14.15 9.08
CA LYS A 81 -7.77 13.54 10.40
C LYS A 81 -6.48 12.75 10.59
N GLN A 82 -5.87 12.25 9.50
CA GLN A 82 -4.60 11.50 9.62
C GLN A 82 -3.44 12.40 10.01
N VAL A 83 -3.49 13.68 9.65
CA VAL A 83 -2.45 14.66 10.00
C VAL A 83 -2.61 15.26 11.40
N GLU A 84 -3.62 14.85 12.15
CA GLU A 84 -3.69 15.09 13.60
C GLU A 84 -2.63 14.26 14.35
N ASP A 85 -2.24 13.10 13.80
CA ASP A 85 -1.10 12.34 14.28
C ASP A 85 0.21 12.97 13.77
N ARG A 86 1.08 13.37 14.71
CA ARG A 86 2.33 14.08 14.40
C ARG A 86 3.30 13.29 13.54
N GLU A 87 3.39 11.98 13.72
CA GLU A 87 4.30 11.12 12.93
C GLU A 87 3.79 10.99 11.51
N VAL A 88 2.49 10.81 11.34
CA VAL A 88 1.84 10.76 10.01
C VAL A 88 1.96 12.10 9.30
N ALA A 89 1.62 13.20 9.99
CA ALA A 89 1.77 14.57 9.46
C ALA A 89 3.19 14.83 8.98
N ARG A 90 4.18 14.54 9.83
CA ARG A 90 5.61 14.69 9.49
C ARG A 90 5.99 13.86 8.26
N SER A 91 5.52 12.62 8.16
CA SER A 91 5.83 11.76 7.02
C SER A 91 5.26 12.29 5.70
N TYR A 92 4.07 12.90 5.73
CA TYR A 92 3.46 13.52 4.55
C TYR A 92 4.14 14.85 4.18
N GLU A 93 4.53 15.66 5.18
CA GLU A 93 5.33 16.87 4.99
C GLU A 93 6.69 16.56 4.35
N GLU A 94 7.38 15.55 4.88
CA GLU A 94 8.65 15.08 4.32
C GLU A 94 8.47 14.52 2.90
N ALA A 95 7.33 13.90 2.58
CA ALA A 95 7.01 13.43 1.23
C ALA A 95 6.87 14.60 0.24
N ALA A 96 6.12 15.64 0.63
CA ALA A 96 5.93 16.83 -0.19
C ALA A 96 7.26 17.59 -0.38
N LYS A 97 8.00 17.79 0.70
CA LYS A 97 9.33 18.40 0.66
C LYS A 97 10.29 17.61 -0.24
N PHE A 98 10.32 16.30 -0.12
CA PHE A 98 11.13 15.44 -0.97
C PHE A 98 10.78 15.61 -2.46
N ALA A 99 9.48 15.66 -2.79
CA ALA A 99 9.03 15.85 -4.16
C ALA A 99 9.46 17.22 -4.71
N GLU A 100 9.33 18.29 -3.92
CA GLU A 100 9.71 19.65 -4.28
C GLU A 100 11.24 19.80 -4.46
N GLU A 101 12.03 19.40 -3.47
CA GLU A 101 13.50 19.51 -3.48
C GLU A 101 14.14 18.73 -4.63
N ASN A 102 13.52 17.61 -5.04
CA ASN A 102 14.01 16.78 -6.13
C ASN A 102 13.32 17.06 -7.47
N ARG A 103 12.50 18.11 -7.56
CA ARG A 103 11.79 18.53 -8.77
C ARG A 103 10.92 17.41 -9.37
N HIS A 104 10.26 16.65 -8.50
CA HIS A 104 9.31 15.63 -8.90
C HIS A 104 7.92 16.23 -9.13
N ASP A 105 7.78 17.14 -10.11
CA ASP A 105 6.53 17.88 -10.40
C ASP A 105 5.37 16.96 -10.80
N TRP A 106 5.66 15.71 -11.10
CA TRP A 106 4.69 14.66 -11.40
C TRP A 106 4.04 14.06 -10.14
N ILE A 107 4.46 14.44 -8.93
CA ILE A 107 3.86 14.05 -7.66
C ILE A 107 2.96 15.17 -7.17
N LYS A 108 1.70 14.87 -6.93
CA LYS A 108 0.67 15.79 -6.44
C LYS A 108 0.00 15.18 -5.22
N PHE A 109 -0.74 16.00 -4.49
CA PHE A 109 -1.44 15.57 -3.28
C PHE A 109 -2.91 16.01 -3.33
N HIS A 110 -3.78 15.21 -2.71
CA HIS A 110 -5.19 15.55 -2.55
C HIS A 110 -5.67 15.17 -1.16
N ARG A 111 -6.12 16.16 -0.40
CA ARG A 111 -6.59 16.02 0.96
C ARG A 111 -8.10 15.89 1.00
N LEU A 112 -8.59 14.76 1.51
CA LEU A 112 -10.01 14.57 1.83
C LEU A 112 -10.35 15.28 3.16
N ARG A 113 -11.57 15.77 3.24
CA ARG A 113 -12.12 16.46 4.42
C ARG A 113 -13.37 15.74 4.89
N GLU A 114 -13.60 15.73 6.21
CA GLU A 114 -14.77 15.13 6.86
C GLU A 114 -15.00 13.64 6.55
N GLY A 115 -16.02 13.04 7.16
CA GLY A 115 -16.60 11.75 6.76
C GLY A 115 -15.80 10.48 7.03
N LEU A 116 -14.56 10.54 7.53
CA LEU A 116 -13.80 9.34 7.87
C LEU A 116 -14.14 8.87 9.29
N ASP A 117 -15.01 7.86 9.39
CA ASP A 117 -15.45 7.27 10.65
C ASP A 117 -15.64 5.76 10.49
N LEU A 118 -15.28 4.97 11.53
CA LEU A 118 -15.42 3.51 11.54
C LEU A 118 -16.84 3.04 11.22
N LYS A 119 -17.85 3.80 11.66
CA LYS A 119 -19.27 3.44 11.49
C LYS A 119 -19.76 3.61 10.04
N THR A 120 -19.05 4.39 9.22
CA THR A 120 -19.46 4.74 7.87
C THR A 120 -18.56 4.19 6.76
N LEU A 121 -17.63 3.28 7.11
CA LEU A 121 -16.68 2.72 6.15
C LEU A 121 -17.34 1.94 5.01
N PHE A 122 -18.42 1.22 5.32
CA PHE A 122 -19.10 0.28 4.43
C PHE A 122 -20.50 0.76 4.03
N GLN A 123 -20.64 2.05 3.78
CA GLN A 123 -21.87 2.64 3.31
C GLN A 123 -21.65 3.96 2.58
N LYS A 124 -22.64 4.42 1.83
CA LYS A 124 -22.64 5.77 1.26
C LYS A 124 -22.52 6.80 2.40
N ASN A 125 -21.62 7.76 2.24
CA ASN A 125 -21.35 8.81 3.22
C ASN A 125 -20.97 10.14 2.52
N VAL A 126 -20.62 11.16 3.29
CA VAL A 126 -20.31 12.50 2.75
C VAL A 126 -19.13 12.52 1.78
N LEU A 127 -18.21 11.54 1.85
CA LEU A 127 -17.07 11.43 0.93
C LEU A 127 -17.41 10.73 -0.38
N SER A 128 -18.57 10.07 -0.49
CA SER A 128 -18.88 9.22 -1.64
C SER A 128 -18.81 9.96 -2.97
N ASP A 129 -19.34 11.17 -3.05
CA ASP A 129 -19.35 11.95 -4.30
C ASP A 129 -17.94 12.43 -4.67
N GLU A 130 -17.12 12.80 -3.67
CA GLU A 130 -15.71 13.15 -3.89
C GLU A 130 -14.88 11.93 -4.31
N LEU A 131 -15.07 10.78 -3.69
CA LEU A 131 -14.43 9.53 -4.09
C LEU A 131 -14.85 9.09 -5.50
N LEU A 132 -16.11 9.31 -5.88
CA LEU A 132 -16.57 9.07 -7.26
C LEU A 132 -15.84 9.99 -8.25
N LYS A 133 -15.72 11.28 -7.93
CA LYS A 133 -14.94 12.24 -8.75
C LYS A 133 -13.49 11.76 -8.90
N ILE A 134 -12.84 11.38 -7.80
CA ILE A 134 -11.46 10.87 -7.81
C ILE A 134 -11.33 9.63 -8.71
N PHE A 135 -12.25 8.67 -8.58
CA PHE A 135 -12.30 7.49 -9.45
C PHE A 135 -12.41 7.86 -10.93
N LEU A 136 -13.37 8.72 -11.29
CA LEU A 136 -13.60 9.15 -12.67
C LEU A 136 -12.43 9.95 -13.29
N TYR A 137 -11.58 10.56 -12.45
CA TYR A 137 -10.46 11.39 -12.84
C TYR A 137 -9.11 10.67 -12.74
N SER A 138 -9.08 9.45 -12.22
CA SER A 138 -7.91 8.59 -12.09
C SER A 138 -7.87 7.51 -13.17
N ASP A 139 -6.71 6.97 -13.46
CA ASP A 139 -6.50 5.86 -14.38
C ASP A 139 -6.17 4.56 -13.65
N GLY A 140 -6.02 4.59 -12.34
CA GLY A 140 -5.81 3.43 -11.48
C GLY A 140 -5.47 3.79 -10.06
N LEU A 141 -5.47 2.78 -9.19
CA LEU A 141 -5.19 2.88 -7.77
C LEU A 141 -4.07 1.92 -7.35
N LEU A 142 -3.16 2.40 -6.52
CA LEU A 142 -2.13 1.60 -5.85
C LEU A 142 -2.25 1.76 -4.34
N LEU A 143 -2.39 0.62 -3.64
CA LEU A 143 -2.43 0.52 -2.18
C LEU A 143 -1.11 -0.09 -1.71
N PHE A 144 -0.39 0.63 -0.86
CA PHE A 144 0.89 0.17 -0.31
C PHE A 144 0.75 -0.66 0.96
N GLY A 145 1.83 -1.33 1.34
CA GLY A 145 2.02 -1.99 2.62
C GLY A 145 1.96 -1.04 3.82
N GLY A 146 1.76 -1.55 5.03
CA GLY A 146 1.68 -0.75 6.26
C GLY A 146 1.37 -1.56 7.51
N ALA A 147 1.01 -0.86 8.59
CA ALA A 147 0.63 -1.47 9.87
C ALA A 147 -0.73 -2.18 9.79
N ASP A 148 -1.00 -3.02 10.79
CA ASP A 148 -2.17 -3.88 10.84
C ASP A 148 -3.50 -3.13 10.75
N ILE A 149 -4.47 -3.72 10.03
CA ILE A 149 -5.85 -3.24 10.04
C ILE A 149 -6.46 -3.52 11.41
N PRO A 150 -7.04 -2.52 12.10
CA PRO A 150 -7.73 -2.76 13.35
C PRO A 150 -8.83 -3.82 13.19
N PRO A 151 -8.86 -4.90 14.00
CA PRO A 151 -9.84 -5.97 13.89
C PRO A 151 -11.28 -5.49 14.02
N SER A 152 -11.52 -4.35 14.67
CA SER A 152 -12.83 -3.69 14.74
C SER A 152 -13.40 -3.34 13.36
N VAL A 153 -12.55 -3.15 12.33
CA VAL A 153 -12.98 -2.88 10.94
C VAL A 153 -13.71 -4.09 10.36
N TYR A 154 -13.27 -5.30 10.69
CA TYR A 154 -13.91 -6.56 10.25
C TYR A 154 -14.63 -7.31 11.37
N GLN A 155 -15.00 -6.59 12.46
CA GLN A 155 -15.86 -7.04 13.55
C GLN A 155 -15.30 -8.22 14.37
N GLU A 156 -13.99 -8.29 14.51
CA GLU A 156 -13.32 -9.30 15.35
C GLU A 156 -12.66 -8.67 16.60
N LYS A 157 -12.39 -9.51 17.60
CA LYS A 157 -11.59 -9.11 18.77
C LYS A 157 -10.14 -8.95 18.38
N THR A 158 -9.44 -8.01 19.01
CA THR A 158 -8.03 -7.76 18.76
C THR A 158 -7.13 -8.79 19.45
N ASN A 159 -6.33 -9.51 18.66
CA ASN A 159 -5.26 -10.37 19.17
C ASN A 159 -4.15 -9.51 19.80
N LEU A 160 -3.52 -10.01 20.87
CA LEU A 160 -2.43 -9.29 21.56
C LEU A 160 -1.20 -9.02 20.68
N LEU A 161 -1.03 -9.76 19.60
CA LEU A 161 0.07 -9.60 18.64
C LEU A 161 -0.25 -8.61 17.51
N THR A 162 -1.48 -8.09 17.43
CA THR A 162 -1.86 -7.10 16.42
C THR A 162 -1.25 -5.74 16.73
N GLY A 163 -0.49 -5.20 15.76
CA GLY A 163 0.22 -3.93 15.87
C GLY A 163 -0.54 -2.75 15.22
N ILE A 164 -1.51 -2.17 15.95
CA ILE A 164 -2.29 -1.02 15.46
C ILE A 164 -1.53 0.27 15.76
N THR A 165 -1.01 0.95 14.73
CA THR A 165 -0.32 2.23 14.88
C THR A 165 -1.09 3.40 14.26
N THR A 166 -1.73 3.20 13.12
CA THR A 166 -2.38 4.26 12.35
C THR A 166 -3.78 3.83 11.88
N PRO A 167 -4.78 3.73 12.77
CA PRO A 167 -6.11 3.21 12.43
C PRO A 167 -6.80 3.98 11.30
N LEU A 168 -6.66 5.31 11.26
CA LEU A 168 -7.27 6.17 10.24
C LEU A 168 -6.77 5.86 8.82
N ARG A 169 -5.53 5.35 8.70
CA ARG A 169 -5.02 4.86 7.44
C ARG A 169 -5.86 3.68 6.93
N SER A 170 -6.06 2.68 7.78
CA SER A 170 -6.84 1.48 7.43
C SER A 170 -8.31 1.82 7.17
N TYR A 171 -8.84 2.83 7.86
CA TYR A 171 -10.21 3.32 7.59
C TYR A 171 -10.30 3.91 6.19
N LEU A 172 -9.35 4.76 5.79
CA LEU A 172 -9.32 5.32 4.44
C LEU A 172 -9.20 4.23 3.37
N ASP A 173 -8.24 3.30 3.52
CA ASP A 173 -8.05 2.20 2.59
C ASP A 173 -9.33 1.37 2.44
N THR A 174 -9.95 0.98 3.56
CA THR A 174 -11.18 0.17 3.58
C THR A 174 -12.35 0.90 2.93
N MET A 175 -12.55 2.19 3.27
CA MET A 175 -13.61 3.02 2.69
C MET A 175 -13.46 3.15 1.17
N VAL A 176 -12.25 3.47 0.69
CA VAL A 176 -11.99 3.60 -0.75
C VAL A 176 -12.22 2.27 -1.47
N VAL A 177 -11.73 1.15 -0.92
CA VAL A 177 -11.95 -0.18 -1.50
C VAL A 177 -13.44 -0.52 -1.55
N PHE A 178 -14.20 -0.28 -0.48
CA PHE A 178 -15.64 -0.50 -0.46
C PHE A 178 -16.35 0.30 -1.55
N HIS A 179 -16.05 1.58 -1.72
CA HIS A 179 -16.67 2.41 -2.75
C HIS A 179 -16.32 1.93 -4.17
N LEU A 180 -15.12 1.42 -4.38
CA LEU A 180 -14.69 0.92 -5.68
C LEU A 180 -15.26 -0.45 -6.02
N LEU A 181 -15.28 -1.38 -5.06
CA LEU A 181 -15.58 -2.80 -5.32
C LEU A 181 -16.90 -3.29 -4.70
N GLY A 182 -17.50 -2.52 -3.80
CA GLY A 182 -18.63 -2.96 -2.99
C GLY A 182 -18.22 -3.96 -1.91
N GLY A 183 -19.17 -4.41 -1.13
CA GLY A 183 -18.94 -5.37 -0.06
C GLY A 183 -20.24 -5.96 0.46
N ARG A 184 -20.13 -6.86 1.45
CA ARG A 184 -21.30 -7.55 2.03
C ARG A 184 -22.12 -6.70 3.00
N GLN A 185 -21.57 -5.58 3.50
CA GLN A 185 -22.20 -4.76 4.54
C GLN A 185 -23.31 -3.86 3.98
N ASP A 186 -23.21 -3.49 2.70
CA ASP A 186 -24.25 -2.76 2.00
C ASP A 186 -24.47 -3.41 0.62
N GLU A 187 -25.50 -4.27 0.54
CA GLU A 187 -25.82 -5.04 -0.67
C GLU A 187 -26.44 -4.16 -1.76
N ASP A 188 -27.03 -3.02 -1.38
CA ASP A 188 -27.65 -2.08 -2.29
C ASP A 188 -26.65 -1.04 -2.84
N PHE A 189 -25.40 -1.07 -2.39
CA PHE A 189 -24.38 -0.15 -2.85
C PHE A 189 -23.84 -0.55 -4.22
N ASN A 190 -24.07 0.31 -5.22
CA ASN A 190 -23.51 0.16 -6.56
C ASN A 190 -22.05 0.63 -6.54
N SER A 191 -21.12 -0.30 -6.67
CA SER A 191 -19.68 -0.01 -6.66
C SER A 191 -19.26 0.81 -7.89
N TYR A 192 -18.27 1.68 -7.74
CA TYR A 192 -17.84 2.54 -8.86
C TYR A 192 -17.27 1.74 -10.03
N CYS A 193 -16.59 0.62 -9.75
CA CYS A 193 -16.07 -0.26 -10.79
C CYS A 193 -17.16 -0.94 -11.65
N GLU A 194 -18.45 -0.91 -11.25
CA GLU A 194 -19.54 -1.34 -12.14
C GLU A 194 -19.63 -0.46 -13.40
N SER A 195 -19.36 0.85 -13.26
CA SER A 195 -19.33 1.77 -14.39
C SER A 195 -18.09 1.63 -15.28
N TYR A 196 -16.98 1.11 -14.73
CA TYR A 196 -15.75 0.81 -15.44
C TYR A 196 -15.03 -0.42 -14.85
N PRO A 197 -15.45 -1.65 -15.23
CA PRO A 197 -14.91 -2.90 -14.68
C PRO A 197 -13.43 -3.14 -14.92
N GLU A 198 -12.86 -2.49 -15.93
CA GLU A 198 -11.45 -2.60 -16.31
C GLU A 198 -10.52 -1.63 -15.51
N PHE A 199 -11.04 -0.88 -14.53
CA PHE A 199 -10.24 0.02 -13.70
C PHE A 199 -9.16 -0.75 -12.92
N PRO A 200 -7.86 -0.42 -13.10
CA PRO A 200 -6.80 -1.19 -12.46
C PRO A 200 -6.59 -0.80 -11.00
N ILE A 201 -6.60 -1.80 -10.13
CA ILE A 201 -6.29 -1.66 -8.71
C ILE A 201 -5.21 -2.69 -8.35
N LEU A 202 -4.10 -2.21 -7.77
CA LEU A 202 -3.04 -3.08 -7.25
C LEU A 202 -2.88 -2.84 -5.75
N GLY A 203 -3.05 -3.90 -4.94
CA GLY A 203 -2.81 -3.89 -3.50
C GLY A 203 -1.54 -4.67 -3.14
N LEU A 204 -0.63 -4.03 -2.38
CA LEU A 204 0.63 -4.61 -1.93
C LEU A 204 0.60 -4.81 -0.42
N CYS A 205 0.86 -6.01 0.07
CA CYS A 205 0.90 -6.39 1.49
C CYS A 205 -0.39 -5.97 2.21
N LEU A 206 -0.36 -4.90 3.03
CA LEU A 206 -1.56 -4.34 3.65
C LEU A 206 -2.62 -3.98 2.60
N GLY A 207 -2.21 -3.46 1.43
CA GLY A 207 -3.14 -3.16 0.33
C GLY A 207 -3.89 -4.39 -0.18
N CYS A 208 -3.25 -5.57 -0.20
CA CYS A 208 -3.91 -6.84 -0.49
C CYS A 208 -4.95 -7.20 0.59
N GLN A 209 -4.59 -7.01 1.86
CA GLN A 209 -5.50 -7.21 3.00
C GLN A 209 -6.66 -6.20 2.97
N SER A 210 -6.39 -4.94 2.63
CA SER A 210 -7.42 -3.89 2.48
C SER A 210 -8.41 -4.23 1.37
N LEU A 211 -7.97 -4.81 0.24
CA LEU A 211 -8.87 -5.31 -0.81
C LEU A 211 -9.81 -6.40 -0.28
N ASN A 212 -9.28 -7.31 0.54
CA ASN A 212 -10.11 -8.35 1.15
C ASN A 212 -11.09 -7.80 2.19
N VAL A 213 -10.60 -6.96 3.11
CA VAL A 213 -11.41 -6.41 4.21
C VAL A 213 -12.47 -5.42 3.67
N GLY A 214 -12.09 -4.55 2.74
CA GLY A 214 -13.00 -3.59 2.12
C GLY A 214 -14.17 -4.25 1.37
N THR A 215 -13.99 -5.49 0.91
CA THR A 215 -15.05 -6.33 0.32
C THR A 215 -15.73 -7.27 1.32
N GLY A 216 -15.52 -7.08 2.63
CA GLY A 216 -16.19 -7.80 3.71
C GLY A 216 -15.50 -9.10 4.17
N GLY A 217 -14.24 -9.30 3.81
CA GLY A 217 -13.42 -10.41 4.31
C GLY A 217 -12.81 -10.14 5.70
N THR A 218 -12.10 -11.14 6.26
CA THR A 218 -11.42 -11.05 7.55
C THR A 218 -9.97 -11.54 7.46
N LEU A 219 -9.19 -11.35 8.52
CA LEU A 219 -7.78 -11.69 8.58
C LEU A 219 -7.48 -12.67 9.72
N PHE A 220 -6.49 -13.54 9.52
CA PHE A 220 -5.68 -14.06 10.61
C PHE A 220 -4.79 -12.94 11.10
N GLN A 221 -4.80 -12.68 12.39
CA GLN A 221 -4.10 -11.55 12.98
C GLN A 221 -2.63 -11.86 13.28
N ASP A 222 -2.28 -13.17 13.35
CA ASP A 222 -0.90 -13.61 13.49
C ASP A 222 -0.72 -15.02 12.90
N ILE A 223 0.08 -15.13 11.86
CA ILE A 223 0.35 -16.39 11.14
C ILE A 223 0.97 -17.45 12.05
N PRO A 224 2.05 -17.16 12.83
CA PRO A 224 2.64 -18.17 13.69
C PRO A 224 1.66 -18.78 14.69
N SER A 225 0.93 -17.99 15.43
CA SER A 225 0.05 -18.46 16.48
C SER A 225 -1.27 -19.04 15.95
N GLU A 226 -1.94 -18.37 15.00
CA GLU A 226 -3.29 -18.75 14.56
C GLU A 226 -3.30 -19.82 13.46
N ILE A 227 -2.26 -19.86 12.60
CA ILE A 227 -2.20 -20.83 11.49
C ILE A 227 -1.32 -22.04 11.85
N TYR A 228 -0.17 -21.79 12.51
CA TYR A 228 0.80 -22.85 12.82
C TYR A 228 0.80 -23.29 14.29
N GLY A 229 0.05 -22.61 15.18
CA GLY A 229 0.01 -22.94 16.61
C GLY A 229 1.34 -22.71 17.32
N LYS A 230 2.16 -21.76 16.85
CA LYS A 230 3.50 -21.45 17.36
C LYS A 230 3.48 -20.11 18.09
N VAL A 231 3.77 -20.13 19.38
CA VAL A 231 3.77 -18.94 20.25
C VAL A 231 5.17 -18.56 20.77
N TYR A 232 6.16 -19.42 20.54
CA TYR A 232 7.56 -19.18 20.92
C TYR A 232 8.43 -19.01 19.68
N PHE A 233 9.43 -18.13 19.76
CA PHE A 233 10.36 -17.88 18.64
C PHE A 233 11.14 -19.11 18.21
N GLU A 234 11.57 -19.93 19.17
CA GLU A 234 12.30 -21.16 18.93
C GLU A 234 11.49 -22.13 18.07
N ASP A 235 10.18 -22.24 18.31
CA ASP A 235 9.27 -23.06 17.53
C ASP A 235 9.09 -22.52 16.11
N VAL A 236 9.02 -21.18 15.95
CA VAL A 236 8.94 -20.54 14.64
C VAL A 236 10.26 -20.72 13.87
N ILE A 237 11.40 -20.56 14.53
CA ILE A 237 12.72 -20.78 13.95
C ILE A 237 12.89 -22.24 13.49
N ALA A 238 12.34 -23.20 14.22
CA ALA A 238 12.37 -24.63 13.86
C ALA A 238 11.49 -24.98 12.65
N MET A 239 10.58 -24.09 12.21
CA MET A 239 9.83 -24.29 10.98
C MET A 239 10.75 -24.20 9.75
N THR A 240 10.27 -24.70 8.62
CA THR A 240 10.97 -24.49 7.34
C THR A 240 10.96 -23.01 6.96
N LYS A 241 12.06 -22.53 6.35
CA LYS A 241 12.17 -21.12 5.90
C LYS A 241 11.05 -20.71 4.92
N GLU A 242 10.50 -21.64 4.18
CA GLU A 242 9.37 -21.42 3.27
C GLU A 242 8.07 -21.01 3.99
N ASN A 243 7.97 -21.28 5.29
CA ASN A 243 6.82 -20.91 6.12
C ASN A 243 7.11 -19.69 7.02
N TRP A 244 8.26 -19.04 6.84
CA TRP A 244 8.55 -17.76 7.48
C TRP A 244 8.06 -16.61 6.61
N HIS A 245 6.98 -15.98 7.02
CA HIS A 245 6.45 -14.79 6.36
C HIS A 245 7.10 -13.50 6.87
N VAL A 246 7.72 -13.58 8.04
CA VAL A 246 8.67 -12.62 8.64
C VAL A 246 9.89 -13.41 9.08
N ASN A 247 11.06 -12.81 9.00
CA ASN A 247 12.28 -13.44 9.50
C ASN A 247 12.27 -13.46 11.04
N PRO A 248 12.17 -14.64 11.69
CA PRO A 248 12.06 -14.71 13.15
C PRO A 248 13.31 -14.20 13.87
N PHE A 249 14.49 -14.33 13.26
CA PHE A 249 15.74 -13.83 13.86
C PHE A 249 15.77 -12.30 14.00
N SER A 250 15.08 -11.57 13.12
CA SER A 250 15.01 -10.12 13.22
C SER A 250 14.27 -9.60 14.46
N LYS A 251 13.39 -10.40 15.05
CA LYS A 251 12.72 -10.08 16.32
C LYS A 251 13.68 -10.16 17.52
N LEU A 252 14.59 -11.13 17.49
CA LEU A 252 15.60 -11.33 18.55
C LEU A 252 16.83 -10.43 18.34
N TYR A 253 17.22 -10.20 17.10
CA TYR A 253 18.44 -9.47 16.71
C TYR A 253 18.13 -8.44 15.59
N PRO A 254 17.35 -7.38 15.88
CA PRO A 254 16.81 -6.47 14.84
C PRO A 254 17.89 -5.64 14.12
N ARG A 255 19.11 -5.52 14.68
CA ARG A 255 20.21 -4.81 14.05
C ARG A 255 21.08 -5.70 13.16
N GLU A 256 20.98 -7.03 13.29
CA GLU A 256 21.85 -7.98 12.61
C GLU A 256 21.15 -8.61 11.40
N PHE A 257 19.84 -8.86 11.51
CA PHE A 257 19.09 -9.57 10.49
C PHE A 257 17.96 -8.73 9.92
N ARG A 258 17.74 -8.90 8.62
CA ARG A 258 16.63 -8.28 7.92
C ARG A 258 15.30 -8.80 8.46
N TYR A 259 14.33 -7.88 8.60
CA TYR A 259 12.97 -8.22 9.04
C TYR A 259 12.22 -9.14 8.07
N SER A 260 12.42 -8.94 6.77
CA SER A 260 11.77 -9.71 5.72
C SER A 260 12.43 -11.05 5.45
N ASN A 261 11.67 -11.96 4.87
CA ASN A 261 12.13 -13.25 4.36
C ASN A 261 11.95 -13.35 2.84
N MET A 262 12.64 -14.31 2.23
CA MET A 262 12.40 -14.76 0.86
C MET A 262 11.89 -16.20 0.91
N HIS A 263 10.68 -16.42 0.40
CA HIS A 263 10.12 -17.76 0.27
C HIS A 263 9.40 -17.93 -1.06
N ARG A 264 9.04 -19.15 -1.41
CA ARG A 264 8.35 -19.48 -2.66
C ARG A 264 6.85 -19.52 -2.45
N ILE A 265 6.11 -19.25 -3.52
CA ILE A 265 4.65 -19.36 -3.55
C ILE A 265 4.19 -20.37 -4.56
N LYS A 266 3.01 -20.95 -4.33
CA LYS A 266 2.32 -21.88 -5.21
C LYS A 266 1.26 -21.12 -5.99
N LEU A 267 1.33 -21.19 -7.33
CA LEU A 267 0.38 -20.52 -8.22
C LEU A 267 -0.87 -21.37 -8.46
N SER A 268 -2.05 -20.74 -8.50
CA SER A 268 -3.31 -21.43 -8.81
C SER A 268 -3.51 -21.57 -10.31
N LYS A 269 -3.90 -22.77 -10.78
CA LYS A 269 -4.15 -23.07 -12.20
C LYS A 269 -5.11 -22.07 -12.86
N ASN A 270 -6.13 -21.65 -12.15
CA ASN A 270 -7.19 -20.79 -12.67
C ASN A 270 -6.93 -19.29 -12.42
N GLY A 271 -5.82 -18.92 -11.77
CA GLY A 271 -5.47 -17.54 -11.47
C GLY A 271 -4.76 -16.84 -12.63
N LYS A 272 -4.79 -15.54 -12.61
CA LYS A 272 -4.19 -14.64 -13.60
C LYS A 272 -2.72 -14.96 -13.90
N PHE A 273 -1.93 -15.33 -12.90
CA PHE A 273 -0.51 -15.63 -13.09
C PHE A 273 -0.25 -16.79 -14.04
N VAL A 274 -1.12 -17.81 -14.02
CA VAL A 274 -1.03 -18.96 -14.91
C VAL A 274 -1.78 -18.70 -16.22
N LYS A 275 -3.05 -18.28 -16.14
CA LYS A 275 -3.89 -18.11 -17.33
C LYS A 275 -3.46 -16.98 -18.26
N ASP A 276 -3.19 -15.80 -17.66
CA ASP A 276 -3.02 -14.57 -18.44
C ASP A 276 -1.53 -14.21 -18.64
N TRP A 277 -0.67 -14.57 -17.64
CA TRP A 277 0.74 -14.25 -17.69
C TRP A 277 1.63 -15.38 -18.21
N GLY A 278 1.09 -16.61 -18.31
CA GLY A 278 1.76 -17.76 -18.88
C GLY A 278 2.78 -18.45 -17.96
N PHE A 279 2.74 -18.16 -16.64
CA PHE A 279 3.55 -18.90 -15.67
C PHE A 279 3.00 -20.31 -15.49
N LYS A 280 3.89 -21.26 -15.15
CA LYS A 280 3.52 -22.63 -14.82
C LYS A 280 3.29 -22.75 -13.30
N MET A 281 2.44 -23.69 -12.90
CA MET A 281 2.21 -23.96 -11.46
C MET A 281 3.51 -24.40 -10.75
N ASP A 282 4.44 -25.03 -11.47
CA ASP A 282 5.72 -25.50 -10.94
C ASP A 282 6.83 -24.44 -10.94
N ASP A 283 6.59 -23.24 -11.47
CA ASP A 283 7.57 -22.16 -11.45
C ASP A 283 7.90 -21.68 -10.03
N LYS A 284 6.93 -21.76 -9.11
CA LYS A 284 7.06 -21.45 -7.67
C LYS A 284 7.97 -20.26 -7.42
N PRO A 285 7.60 -19.05 -7.88
CA PRO A 285 8.49 -17.90 -7.81
C PRO A 285 8.82 -17.55 -6.37
N PHE A 286 10.05 -17.09 -6.11
CA PHE A 286 10.45 -16.46 -4.86
C PHE A 286 9.81 -15.07 -4.76
N ILE A 287 9.31 -14.76 -3.58
CA ILE A 287 8.76 -13.44 -3.25
C ILE A 287 9.42 -12.88 -1.98
N TYR A 288 9.35 -11.56 -1.83
CA TYR A 288 9.82 -10.85 -0.64
C TYR A 288 8.66 -10.62 0.32
N SER A 289 8.74 -11.24 1.47
CA SER A 289 7.68 -11.26 2.48
C SER A 289 8.07 -10.54 3.76
N SER A 290 7.15 -9.75 4.32
CA SER A 290 7.34 -9.05 5.60
C SER A 290 6.02 -8.86 6.34
N HIS A 291 5.14 -9.86 6.31
CA HIS A 291 3.83 -9.82 6.95
C HIS A 291 3.66 -10.93 7.98
N HIS A 292 3.00 -10.63 9.08
CA HIS A 292 2.61 -11.61 10.08
C HIS A 292 1.10 -11.86 10.11
N GLN A 293 0.31 -11.09 9.37
CA GLN A 293 -1.13 -11.30 9.17
C GLN A 293 -1.40 -11.93 7.80
N ALA A 294 -2.55 -12.59 7.64
CA ALA A 294 -2.97 -13.21 6.39
C ALA A 294 -4.50 -13.18 6.22
N ILE A 295 -4.97 -13.30 4.99
CA ILE A 295 -6.39 -13.42 4.67
C ILE A 295 -6.95 -14.72 5.28
N ARG A 296 -8.06 -14.59 6.05
CA ARG A 296 -8.77 -15.71 6.69
C ARG A 296 -10.04 -16.04 5.93
N LYS A 297 -10.98 -15.10 5.85
CA LYS A 297 -12.23 -15.21 5.10
C LYS A 297 -12.16 -14.27 3.91
N LEU A 298 -12.50 -14.78 2.73
CA LEU A 298 -12.53 -13.96 1.52
C LEU A 298 -13.69 -12.97 1.53
N GLY A 299 -13.43 -11.78 1.04
CA GLY A 299 -14.44 -10.77 0.73
C GLY A 299 -15.28 -11.15 -0.49
N LYS A 300 -16.35 -10.40 -0.74
CA LYS A 300 -17.27 -10.60 -1.87
C LYS A 300 -16.50 -10.41 -3.20
N GLY A 301 -16.60 -11.40 -4.09
CA GLY A 301 -15.93 -11.37 -5.40
C GLY A 301 -14.41 -11.61 -5.36
N ILE A 302 -13.82 -11.84 -4.21
CA ILE A 302 -12.37 -12.14 -4.08
C ILE A 302 -12.12 -13.62 -4.23
N ARG A 303 -11.11 -14.00 -5.02
CA ARG A 303 -10.62 -15.39 -5.14
C ARG A 303 -9.11 -15.49 -5.00
N ILE A 304 -8.64 -16.62 -4.50
CA ILE A 304 -7.22 -16.91 -4.27
C ILE A 304 -6.56 -17.33 -5.58
N ILE A 305 -5.41 -16.72 -5.89
CA ILE A 305 -4.59 -17.07 -7.09
C ILE A 305 -3.17 -17.50 -6.74
N ALA A 306 -2.71 -17.32 -5.51
CA ALA A 306 -1.48 -17.92 -5.01
C ALA A 306 -1.55 -18.13 -3.49
N THR A 307 -0.81 -19.15 -3.01
CA THR A 307 -0.66 -19.46 -1.59
C THR A 307 0.79 -19.76 -1.25
N SER A 308 1.13 -19.82 0.06
CA SER A 308 2.34 -20.48 0.52
C SER A 308 2.45 -21.90 -0.03
N LEU A 309 3.65 -22.50 -0.04
CA LEU A 309 3.84 -23.86 -0.61
C LEU A 309 2.99 -24.92 0.08
N ASP A 310 2.75 -24.79 1.38
CA ASP A 310 1.88 -25.68 2.16
C ASP A 310 0.37 -25.38 1.99
N GLY A 311 0.03 -24.30 1.26
CA GLY A 311 -1.34 -23.91 0.95
C GLY A 311 -2.11 -23.21 2.07
N LYS A 312 -1.48 -22.91 3.21
CA LYS A 312 -2.16 -22.38 4.40
C LYS A 312 -2.29 -20.86 4.41
N VAL A 313 -1.35 -20.14 3.79
CA VAL A 313 -1.31 -18.68 3.77
C VAL A 313 -1.64 -18.18 2.37
N VAL A 314 -2.58 -17.26 2.26
CA VAL A 314 -2.93 -16.60 1.00
C VAL A 314 -1.86 -15.59 0.64
N GLU A 315 -1.29 -15.71 -0.57
CA GLU A 315 -0.21 -14.86 -1.06
C GLU A 315 -0.62 -13.93 -2.20
N ALA A 316 -1.69 -14.26 -2.91
CA ALA A 316 -2.28 -13.35 -3.90
C ALA A 316 -3.76 -13.63 -4.11
N ILE A 317 -4.49 -12.56 -4.40
CA ILE A 317 -5.92 -12.53 -4.68
C ILE A 317 -6.19 -11.72 -5.95
N GLU A 318 -7.30 -12.03 -6.61
CA GLU A 318 -7.88 -11.22 -7.68
C GLU A 318 -9.40 -11.12 -7.49
N HIS A 319 -10.05 -10.18 -8.19
CA HIS A 319 -11.49 -10.07 -8.17
C HIS A 319 -12.11 -10.83 -9.35
N GLU A 320 -13.21 -11.57 -9.10
CA GLU A 320 -13.85 -12.41 -10.12
C GLU A 320 -14.50 -11.60 -11.24
N THR A 321 -15.10 -10.44 -10.89
CA THR A 321 -15.82 -9.57 -11.83
C THR A 321 -14.94 -8.47 -12.42
N TYR A 322 -13.98 -7.92 -11.63
CA TYR A 322 -13.14 -6.80 -12.05
C TYR A 322 -11.74 -7.29 -12.40
N PRO A 323 -11.46 -7.55 -13.70
CA PRO A 323 -10.29 -8.34 -14.11
C PRO A 323 -8.94 -7.66 -13.86
N ASN A 324 -8.93 -6.36 -13.57
CA ASN A 324 -7.71 -5.60 -13.30
C ASN A 324 -7.52 -5.27 -11.81
N VAL A 325 -8.27 -5.94 -10.92
CA VAL A 325 -8.04 -5.88 -9.47
C VAL A 325 -7.15 -7.04 -9.05
N LEU A 326 -6.00 -6.72 -8.48
CA LEU A 326 -4.97 -7.67 -8.03
C LEU A 326 -4.44 -7.27 -6.66
N GLY A 327 -4.43 -8.19 -5.73
CA GLY A 327 -3.76 -8.07 -4.44
C GLY A 327 -2.62 -9.07 -4.32
N VAL A 328 -1.43 -8.64 -3.91
CA VAL A 328 -0.30 -9.51 -3.58
C VAL A 328 0.14 -9.25 -2.15
N GLN A 329 0.33 -10.31 -1.37
CA GLN A 329 0.68 -10.21 0.05
C GLN A 329 2.16 -9.88 0.27
N PHE A 330 2.97 -10.05 -0.74
CA PHE A 330 4.39 -9.78 -0.76
C PHE A 330 4.72 -8.37 -1.32
N HIS A 331 6.00 -7.99 -1.29
CA HIS A 331 6.49 -6.67 -1.66
C HIS A 331 7.32 -6.69 -2.95
N PRO A 332 6.71 -6.65 -4.15
CA PRO A 332 7.44 -6.57 -5.42
C PRO A 332 8.12 -5.21 -5.62
N GLU A 333 7.73 -4.19 -4.84
CA GLU A 333 8.28 -2.84 -4.83
C GLU A 333 9.56 -2.71 -3.99
N ALA A 334 9.89 -3.69 -3.16
CA ALA A 334 10.99 -3.58 -2.22
C ALA A 334 12.32 -3.27 -2.93
N ARG A 335 12.93 -2.12 -2.59
CA ARG A 335 14.19 -1.65 -3.20
C ARG A 335 15.29 -2.72 -3.22
N SER A 336 15.35 -3.55 -2.19
CA SER A 336 16.33 -4.63 -2.09
C SER A 336 16.20 -5.73 -3.16
N LEU A 337 15.06 -5.84 -3.83
CA LEU A 337 14.88 -6.76 -4.97
C LEU A 337 15.49 -6.21 -6.26
N TRP A 338 15.80 -4.91 -6.32
CA TRP A 338 16.23 -4.21 -7.53
C TRP A 338 17.63 -3.60 -7.41
N ASP A 339 18.16 -3.46 -6.18
CA ASP A 339 19.47 -2.86 -5.90
C ASP A 339 20.51 -3.94 -5.62
N ALA A 340 21.49 -4.07 -6.52
CA ALA A 340 22.58 -5.04 -6.40
C ALA A 340 23.52 -4.76 -5.20
N ASN A 341 23.53 -3.52 -4.71
CA ASN A 341 24.38 -3.13 -3.57
C ASN A 341 23.70 -3.36 -2.22
N ASN A 342 22.38 -3.62 -2.21
CA ASN A 342 21.63 -3.88 -0.98
C ASN A 342 21.85 -5.32 -0.53
N LYS A 343 22.73 -5.50 0.44
CA LYS A 343 23.07 -6.81 1.02
C LYS A 343 22.68 -6.85 2.50
N SER A 344 22.39 -8.04 3.01
CA SER A 344 22.09 -8.26 4.44
C SER A 344 22.16 -9.75 4.78
N ARG A 345 22.32 -10.05 6.07
CA ARG A 345 22.21 -11.40 6.60
C ARG A 345 20.74 -11.75 6.84
N LEU A 346 20.37 -12.99 6.51
CA LEU A 346 19.02 -13.52 6.77
C LEU A 346 19.00 -14.43 8.01
N THR A 347 20.10 -15.15 8.25
CA THR A 347 20.18 -16.10 9.37
C THR A 347 21.57 -16.06 10.03
N PRO A 348 21.70 -16.50 11.29
CA PRO A 348 23.01 -16.61 11.95
C PRO A 348 24.02 -17.53 11.23
N GLY A 349 23.50 -18.51 10.46
CA GLY A 349 24.34 -19.41 9.67
C GLY A 349 24.87 -18.85 8.36
N ASP A 350 24.43 -17.65 7.94
CA ASP A 350 24.92 -17.01 6.73
C ASP A 350 26.35 -16.52 6.96
N LYS A 351 27.32 -17.07 6.21
CA LYS A 351 28.74 -16.66 6.29
C LYS A 351 28.96 -15.27 5.68
N GLU A 352 28.16 -14.90 4.70
CA GLU A 352 28.24 -13.65 3.96
C GLU A 352 26.86 -12.97 3.87
N GLU A 353 26.87 -11.67 3.64
CA GLU A 353 25.65 -10.92 3.34
C GLU A 353 25.08 -11.32 1.97
N ILE A 354 23.78 -11.53 1.90
CA ILE A 354 23.08 -11.98 0.72
C ILE A 354 22.42 -10.78 0.03
N ASN A 355 22.59 -10.71 -1.30
CA ASN A 355 21.86 -9.79 -2.15
C ASN A 355 20.61 -10.46 -2.70
N LEU A 356 19.41 -9.89 -2.45
CA LEU A 356 18.14 -10.50 -2.84
C LEU A 356 17.93 -10.52 -4.36
N LEU A 357 18.42 -9.52 -5.09
CA LEU A 357 18.38 -9.53 -6.55
C LEU A 357 19.17 -10.73 -7.12
N SER A 358 20.24 -11.15 -6.45
CA SER A 358 21.00 -12.33 -6.87
C SER A 358 20.20 -13.63 -6.73
N ILE A 359 19.31 -13.72 -5.73
CA ILE A 359 18.38 -14.84 -5.56
C ILE A 359 17.42 -14.89 -6.75
N LEU A 360 16.83 -13.74 -7.09
CA LEU A 360 15.90 -13.65 -8.24
C LEU A 360 16.59 -13.99 -9.57
N LYS A 361 17.84 -13.49 -9.77
CA LYS A 361 18.62 -13.77 -10.99
C LYS A 361 18.99 -15.25 -11.14
N LYS A 362 19.29 -15.94 -10.03
CA LYS A 362 19.54 -17.39 -10.03
C LYS A 362 18.27 -18.22 -10.26
N ASN A 363 17.08 -17.60 -10.15
CA ASN A 363 15.78 -18.19 -10.36
C ASN A 363 15.00 -17.37 -11.41
N PRO A 364 15.29 -17.56 -12.72
CA PRO A 364 14.73 -16.73 -13.79
C PRO A 364 13.20 -16.57 -13.77
N PRO A 365 12.38 -17.60 -13.46
CA PRO A 365 10.95 -17.42 -13.31
C PRO A 365 10.58 -16.39 -12.23
N SER A 366 11.33 -16.30 -11.13
CA SER A 366 11.08 -15.34 -10.05
C SER A 366 11.31 -13.91 -10.50
N LEU A 367 12.42 -13.62 -11.16
CA LEU A 367 12.70 -12.29 -11.70
C LEU A 367 11.67 -11.88 -12.77
N ALA A 368 11.32 -12.81 -13.66
CA ALA A 368 10.31 -12.59 -14.69
C ALA A 368 8.93 -12.30 -14.07
N PHE A 369 8.58 -12.99 -12.99
CA PHE A 369 7.32 -12.81 -12.26
C PHE A 369 7.17 -11.39 -11.72
N HIS A 370 8.17 -10.88 -10.99
CA HIS A 370 8.16 -9.52 -10.46
C HIS A 370 8.11 -8.46 -11.57
N LYS A 371 8.90 -8.64 -12.64
CA LYS A 371 8.87 -7.72 -13.79
C LYS A 371 7.51 -7.74 -14.51
N LYS A 372 6.89 -8.92 -14.64
CA LYS A 372 5.59 -9.07 -15.30
C LYS A 372 4.48 -8.36 -14.54
N LEU A 373 4.52 -8.40 -13.19
CA LEU A 373 3.56 -7.67 -12.35
C LEU A 373 3.57 -6.17 -12.65
N TRP A 374 4.74 -5.55 -12.64
CA TRP A 374 4.86 -4.11 -12.92
C TRP A 374 4.53 -3.76 -14.36
N SER A 375 4.95 -4.60 -15.32
CA SER A 375 4.59 -4.43 -16.74
C SER A 375 3.08 -4.53 -16.95
N TRP A 376 2.41 -5.50 -16.33
CA TRP A 376 0.97 -5.64 -16.36
C TRP A 376 0.27 -4.39 -15.81
N PHE A 377 0.64 -3.95 -14.61
CA PHE A 377 0.02 -2.79 -13.99
C PHE A 377 0.20 -1.52 -14.84
N THR A 378 1.43 -1.30 -15.36
CA THR A 378 1.74 -0.19 -16.27
C THR A 378 0.87 -0.22 -17.55
N GLN A 379 0.71 -1.40 -18.16
CA GLN A 379 -0.14 -1.57 -19.34
C GLN A 379 -1.61 -1.27 -19.05
N LYS A 380 -2.10 -1.71 -17.86
CA LYS A 380 -3.49 -1.48 -17.46
C LYS A 380 -3.76 -0.01 -17.15
N LEU A 381 -2.82 0.72 -16.54
CA LEU A 381 -2.90 2.17 -16.37
C LEU A 381 -3.00 2.90 -17.73
N LYS A 382 -2.15 2.54 -18.71
CA LYS A 382 -2.20 3.12 -20.06
C LYS A 382 -3.52 2.81 -20.78
N ALA A 383 -4.07 1.61 -20.61
CA ALA A 383 -5.35 1.22 -21.21
C ALA A 383 -6.52 2.00 -20.57
N SER A 384 -6.52 2.14 -19.24
CA SER A 384 -7.49 2.92 -18.50
C SER A 384 -7.46 4.40 -18.90
N HIS A 385 -6.27 4.97 -19.05
CA HIS A 385 -6.10 6.33 -19.55
C HIS A 385 -6.74 6.52 -20.94
N LYS A 386 -6.50 5.61 -21.89
CA LYS A 386 -7.12 5.66 -23.22
C LYS A 386 -8.65 5.58 -23.14
N HIS A 387 -9.20 4.81 -22.20
CA HIS A 387 -10.64 4.71 -21.97
C HIS A 387 -11.18 6.06 -21.47
N ARG A 388 -10.59 6.63 -20.40
CA ARG A 388 -10.99 7.92 -19.83
C ARG A 388 -10.95 9.06 -20.87
N MET A 389 -9.97 9.05 -21.79
CA MET A 389 -9.87 10.05 -22.85
C MET A 389 -10.97 9.95 -23.91
N LYS A 390 -11.56 8.76 -24.11
CA LYS A 390 -12.64 8.52 -25.07
C LYS A 390 -14.04 8.75 -24.50
N ASP A 391 -14.21 8.58 -23.19
CA ASP A 391 -15.50 8.74 -22.54
C ASP A 391 -16.08 10.13 -22.79
N LYS A 392 -17.38 10.15 -23.14
CA LYS A 392 -18.11 11.41 -23.21
C LYS A 392 -18.25 11.98 -21.78
N PRO A 393 -18.22 13.32 -21.60
CA PRO A 393 -18.61 13.91 -20.33
C PRO A 393 -20.01 13.44 -19.95
N LEU A 394 -20.17 13.00 -18.70
CA LEU A 394 -21.50 12.74 -18.11
C LEU A 394 -22.27 14.02 -18.03
#